data_27492a3f464910c057231676eb98c9f4
#
_entry.id   27492a3f464910c057231676eb98c9f4
#
_cell.length_a   1.000
_cell.length_b   1.000
_cell.length_c   1.000
_cell.angle_alpha   90.00
_cell.angle_beta   90.00
_cell.angle_gamma   90.00
#
_symmetry.space_group_name_H-M   'P 1'
#
loop_
_entity.id
_entity.type
_entity.pdbx_description
1 polymer ?
#
loop_
_entity_poly.entity_id
_entity_poly.type
_entity_poly.pdbx_seq_one_letter_code
_entity_poly.pdbx_strand_id
1 'polypeptide(L)'
;MPEEVLSDGFAINARPVGTHAVLVQILGELDVQTAPQAKAFLAQATATTPRHLILDLAGVRFMASAGIALLLAAQSGQDGINGRLHLLGVTGNHPVERPLALVGLLDRFDIALDREALLATRRPAEAPHPARHAAPPAAWKRLDEPTG
;
A
#
# COMPACT_ATOMS: atom_id res chain seq x y z
N MET A 1 14.59 5.22 7.57
CA MET A 1 13.95 4.14 6.81
C MET A 1 14.64 2.83 7.08
N PRO A 2 13.91 1.79 7.26
CA PRO A 2 14.56 0.51 7.53
C PRO A 2 15.30 0.01 6.31
N GLU A 3 16.31 -0.81 6.54
CA GLU A 3 17.05 -1.35 5.44
C GLU A 3 16.30 -2.50 4.82
N GLU A 4 16.53 -2.70 3.54
CA GLU A 4 15.87 -3.76 2.83
C GLU A 4 16.12 -5.10 3.49
N VAL A 5 15.10 -5.92 3.56
CA VAL A 5 15.19 -7.27 4.08
C VAL A 5 15.06 -8.24 2.93
N LEU A 6 16.01 -9.18 2.86
CA LEU A 6 15.99 -10.21 1.83
C LEU A 6 16.02 -11.55 2.51
N SER A 7 15.19 -12.47 2.06
CA SER A 7 15.28 -13.85 2.51
C SER A 7 14.81 -14.72 1.36
N ASP A 8 14.85 -16.07 1.56
CA ASP A 8 14.55 -16.93 0.48
C ASP A 8 13.17 -16.66 0.00
N GLY A 9 12.97 -16.29 -1.22
CA GLY A 9 11.65 -16.09 -1.82
C GLY A 9 10.93 -14.85 -1.36
N PHE A 10 11.60 -13.91 -0.69
CA PHE A 10 10.92 -12.75 -0.16
C PHE A 10 11.87 -11.57 -0.06
N ALA A 11 11.39 -10.40 -0.41
CA ALA A 11 12.14 -9.17 -0.24
C ALA A 11 11.18 -8.03 0.09
N ILE A 12 11.63 -7.09 0.89
CA ILE A 12 10.82 -5.94 1.21
C ILE A 12 11.75 -4.73 1.38
N ASN A 13 11.38 -3.62 0.80
CA ASN A 13 12.16 -2.39 0.92
C ASN A 13 11.22 -1.20 0.98
N ALA A 14 11.74 -0.06 1.41
CA ALA A 14 10.93 1.13 1.57
C ALA A 14 11.72 2.36 1.21
N ARG A 15 11.02 3.39 0.77
CA ARG A 15 11.63 4.68 0.55
C ARG A 15 10.59 5.77 0.73
N PRO A 16 11.01 6.95 1.14
CA PRO A 16 10.07 8.05 1.26
C PRO A 16 9.70 8.59 -0.12
N VAL A 17 8.50 9.11 -0.24
CA VAL A 17 8.04 9.72 -1.46
C VAL A 17 7.49 11.07 -1.04
N GLY A 18 8.23 12.13 -1.30
CA GLY A 18 7.86 13.44 -0.80
C GLY A 18 7.98 13.47 0.72
N THR A 19 7.20 14.30 1.37
CA THR A 19 7.33 14.47 2.80
C THR A 19 6.25 13.75 3.59
N HIS A 20 5.22 13.25 2.94
CA HIS A 20 4.09 12.68 3.66
C HIS A 20 3.76 11.25 3.27
N ALA A 21 4.56 10.64 2.45
CA ALA A 21 4.27 9.29 1.98
C ALA A 21 5.49 8.40 2.05
N VAL A 22 5.25 7.12 2.24
CA VAL A 22 6.26 6.08 2.20
C VAL A 22 5.79 5.02 1.23
N LEU A 23 6.68 4.59 0.36
CA LEU A 23 6.41 3.52 -0.58
C LEU A 23 7.14 2.28 -0.08
N VAL A 24 6.42 1.19 0.11
CA VAL A 24 6.99 -0.08 0.52
C VAL A 24 6.74 -1.08 -0.60
N GLN A 25 7.81 -1.70 -1.08
CA GLN A 25 7.71 -2.68 -2.14
C GLN A 25 7.92 -4.06 -1.54
N ILE A 26 7.01 -4.98 -1.83
CA ILE A 26 7.08 -6.35 -1.34
C ILE A 26 7.19 -7.26 -2.55
N LEU A 27 8.13 -8.18 -2.53
CA LEU A 27 8.35 -9.10 -3.63
C LEU A 27 8.39 -10.52 -3.11
N GLY A 28 7.89 -11.44 -3.89
CA GLY A 28 7.98 -12.85 -3.56
C GLY A 28 6.71 -13.37 -2.92
N GLU A 29 6.86 -14.13 -1.86
CA GLU A 29 5.73 -14.82 -1.27
C GLU A 29 5.34 -14.21 0.05
N LEU A 30 4.06 -13.95 0.22
CA LEU A 30 3.53 -13.46 1.48
C LEU A 30 2.75 -14.59 2.13
N ASP A 31 3.37 -15.25 3.08
CA ASP A 31 2.79 -16.41 3.73
C ASP A 31 3.00 -16.32 5.23
N VAL A 32 2.73 -17.41 5.93
CA VAL A 32 2.81 -17.40 7.39
C VAL A 32 4.23 -17.16 7.89
N GLN A 33 5.24 -17.47 7.06
CA GLN A 33 6.61 -17.26 7.50
C GLN A 33 7.10 -15.86 7.20
N THR A 34 6.68 -15.26 6.10
CA THR A 34 7.18 -13.96 5.71
C THR A 34 6.33 -12.81 6.23
N ALA A 35 5.05 -13.05 6.52
CA ALA A 35 4.19 -11.99 6.99
C ALA A 35 4.70 -11.33 8.29
N PRO A 36 5.25 -12.07 9.25
CA PRO A 36 5.79 -11.40 10.44
C PRO A 36 6.97 -10.51 10.12
N GLN A 37 7.80 -10.90 9.14
CA GLN A 37 8.92 -10.08 8.74
C GLN A 37 8.41 -8.81 8.09
N ALA A 38 7.40 -8.92 7.25
CA ALA A 38 6.81 -7.76 6.60
C ALA A 38 6.15 -6.84 7.63
N LYS A 39 5.50 -7.42 8.62
CA LYS A 39 4.84 -6.62 9.64
C LYS A 39 5.85 -5.81 10.43
N ALA A 40 6.94 -6.44 10.83
CA ALA A 40 7.99 -5.74 11.57
C ALA A 40 8.62 -4.63 10.72
N PHE A 41 8.82 -4.91 9.44
CA PHE A 41 9.39 -3.92 8.54
C PHE A 41 8.43 -2.74 8.40
N LEU A 42 7.14 -3.00 8.22
CA LEU A 42 6.17 -1.93 8.07
C LEU A 42 6.10 -1.07 9.32
N ALA A 43 6.22 -1.66 10.48
CA ALA A 43 6.20 -0.90 11.71
C ALA A 43 7.35 0.11 11.74
N GLN A 44 8.53 -0.29 11.26
CA GLN A 44 9.64 0.64 11.23
C GLN A 44 9.48 1.64 10.10
N ALA A 45 9.00 1.23 8.95
CA ALA A 45 8.86 2.12 7.81
C ALA A 45 7.81 3.21 8.09
N THR A 46 6.85 2.93 8.95
CA THR A 46 5.80 3.88 9.25
C THR A 46 5.99 4.55 10.60
N ALA A 47 7.17 4.45 11.18
CA ALA A 47 7.42 5.03 12.50
C ALA A 47 7.23 6.54 12.52
N THR A 48 7.41 7.20 11.37
CA THR A 48 7.20 8.65 11.29
C THR A 48 5.74 9.00 11.03
N THR A 49 4.85 8.04 11.10
CA THR A 49 3.41 8.20 10.89
C THR A 49 3.11 8.93 9.59
N PRO A 50 3.55 8.36 8.44
CA PRO A 50 3.30 9.01 7.17
C PRO A 50 1.80 9.08 6.89
N ARG A 51 1.38 10.16 6.28
CA ARG A 51 -0.02 10.30 5.95
C ARG A 51 -0.44 9.28 4.90
N HIS A 52 0.43 8.91 4.03
CA HIS A 52 0.11 7.94 2.98
C HIS A 52 1.12 6.81 3.00
N LEU A 53 0.62 5.59 3.07
CA LEU A 53 1.43 4.40 2.95
C LEU A 53 1.04 3.73 1.65
N ILE A 54 2.00 3.50 0.77
CA ILE A 54 1.77 2.88 -0.52
C ILE A 54 2.46 1.54 -0.50
N LEU A 55 1.70 0.47 -0.67
CA LEU A 55 2.26 -0.86 -0.75
C LEU A 55 2.24 -1.32 -2.19
N ASP A 56 3.41 -1.57 -2.75
CA ASP A 56 3.53 -2.04 -4.12
C ASP A 56 3.66 -3.55 -4.08
N LEU A 57 2.64 -4.22 -4.57
CA LEU A 57 2.54 -5.67 -4.53
C LEU A 57 2.78 -6.31 -5.90
N ALA A 58 3.26 -5.53 -6.87
CA ALA A 58 3.42 -6.05 -8.22
C ALA A 58 4.37 -7.24 -8.28
N GLY A 59 5.33 -7.32 -7.38
CA GLY A 59 6.26 -8.43 -7.36
C GLY A 59 5.85 -9.59 -6.47
N VAL A 60 4.67 -9.54 -5.89
CA VAL A 60 4.18 -10.62 -5.03
C VAL A 60 3.68 -11.75 -5.93
N ARG A 61 4.21 -12.95 -5.74
CA ARG A 61 3.85 -14.07 -6.56
C ARG A 61 2.91 -15.05 -5.86
N PHE A 62 2.72 -14.92 -4.58
CA PHE A 62 1.85 -15.78 -3.81
C PHE A 62 1.40 -15.04 -2.58
N MET A 63 0.11 -15.13 -2.25
CA MET A 63 -0.41 -14.48 -1.07
C MET A 63 -1.33 -15.44 -0.35
N ALA A 64 -0.94 -15.82 0.86
CA ALA A 64 -1.77 -16.66 1.72
C ALA A 64 -2.61 -15.76 2.61
N SER A 65 -3.43 -16.37 3.45
CA SER A 65 -4.29 -15.61 4.35
C SER A 65 -3.48 -14.73 5.30
N ALA A 66 -2.26 -15.13 5.63
CA ALA A 66 -1.40 -14.29 6.47
C ALA A 66 -1.06 -12.99 5.77
N GLY A 67 -0.92 -13.02 4.44
CA GLY A 67 -0.69 -11.79 3.68
C GLY A 67 -1.91 -10.90 3.67
N ILE A 68 -3.10 -11.48 3.57
CA ILE A 68 -4.32 -10.70 3.63
C ILE A 68 -4.44 -10.04 4.99
N ALA A 69 -4.14 -10.77 6.06
CA ALA A 69 -4.19 -10.21 7.41
C ALA A 69 -3.20 -9.05 7.55
N LEU A 70 -2.04 -9.16 6.89
CA LEU A 70 -1.07 -8.09 6.93
C LEU A 70 -1.63 -6.83 6.28
N LEU A 71 -2.30 -6.96 5.15
CA LEU A 71 -2.87 -5.79 4.48
C LEU A 71 -3.95 -5.15 5.34
N LEU A 72 -4.77 -5.96 6.00
CA LEU A 72 -5.81 -5.42 6.86
C LEU A 72 -5.20 -4.72 8.08
N ALA A 73 -4.12 -5.27 8.61
CA ALA A 73 -3.44 -4.63 9.74
C ALA A 73 -2.81 -3.31 9.32
N ALA A 74 -2.25 -3.25 8.11
CA ALA A 74 -1.67 -2.02 7.60
C ALA A 74 -2.75 -0.95 7.43
N GLN A 75 -3.92 -1.35 6.95
CA GLN A 75 -5.00 -0.41 6.79
C GLN A 75 -5.47 0.12 8.13
N SER A 76 -5.61 -0.78 9.10
CA SER A 76 -6.03 -0.39 10.42
C SER A 76 -5.01 0.56 11.06
N GLY A 77 -3.74 0.32 10.84
CA GLY A 77 -2.70 1.20 11.37
C GLY A 77 -2.79 2.59 10.77
N GLN A 78 -3.02 2.68 9.46
CA GLN A 78 -3.15 3.97 8.83
C GLN A 78 -4.43 4.69 9.28
N ASP A 79 -5.54 3.94 9.44
CA ASP A 79 -6.75 4.53 9.93
C ASP A 79 -6.55 5.12 11.33
N GLY A 80 -5.74 4.48 12.14
CA GLY A 80 -5.51 4.94 13.50
C GLY A 80 -4.81 6.28 13.58
N ILE A 81 -4.13 6.70 12.51
CA ILE A 81 -3.46 7.99 12.50
C ILE A 81 -4.11 8.92 11.47
N ASN A 82 -5.31 8.59 11.03
CA ASN A 82 -6.01 9.34 10.00
C ASN A 82 -5.23 9.42 8.70
N GLY A 83 -4.46 8.39 8.43
CA GLY A 83 -3.72 8.28 7.19
C GLY A 83 -4.46 7.43 6.21
N ARG A 84 -3.81 7.10 5.10
CA ARG A 84 -4.40 6.28 4.07
C ARG A 84 -3.44 5.23 3.60
N LEU A 85 -3.98 4.07 3.24
CA LEU A 85 -3.22 3.00 2.65
C LEU A 85 -3.63 2.89 1.19
N HIS A 86 -2.66 2.80 0.30
CA HIS A 86 -2.90 2.62 -1.13
C HIS A 86 -2.16 1.39 -1.59
N LEU A 87 -2.80 0.57 -2.41
CA LEU A 87 -2.19 -0.64 -2.94
C LEU A 87 -1.91 -0.48 -4.42
N LEU A 88 -0.72 -0.86 -4.84
CA LEU A 88 -0.34 -0.92 -6.23
C LEU A 88 -0.06 -2.36 -6.58
N GLY A 89 -0.18 -2.69 -7.86
CA GLY A 89 0.21 -4.02 -8.30
C GLY A 89 -0.81 -5.09 -7.98
N VAL A 90 -2.05 -4.71 -7.75
CA VAL A 90 -3.10 -5.68 -7.47
C VAL A 90 -3.87 -6.01 -8.74
N THR A 91 -4.32 -4.99 -9.48
CA THR A 91 -5.12 -5.22 -10.67
C THR A 91 -4.28 -5.94 -11.72
N GLY A 92 -4.75 -7.07 -12.15
CA GLY A 92 -4.02 -7.87 -13.13
C GLY A 92 -2.95 -8.76 -12.53
N ASN A 93 -2.65 -8.62 -11.26
CA ASN A 93 -1.69 -9.49 -10.60
C ASN A 93 -2.47 -10.60 -9.91
N HIS A 94 -2.70 -11.68 -10.65
CA HIS A 94 -3.57 -12.76 -10.22
C HIS A 94 -3.26 -13.30 -8.82
N PRO A 95 -2.01 -13.58 -8.47
CA PRO A 95 -1.72 -14.11 -7.14
C PRO A 95 -2.17 -13.21 -5.99
N VAL A 96 -2.34 -11.93 -6.25
CA VAL A 96 -2.79 -11.00 -5.23
C VAL A 96 -4.26 -10.68 -5.43
N GLU A 97 -4.67 -10.39 -6.65
CA GLU A 97 -6.03 -9.98 -6.93
C GLU A 97 -7.04 -11.07 -6.61
N ARG A 98 -6.72 -12.31 -6.98
CA ARG A 98 -7.68 -13.38 -6.81
C ARG A 98 -8.00 -13.68 -5.34
N PRO A 99 -7.03 -13.85 -4.46
CA PRO A 99 -7.38 -14.08 -3.06
C PRO A 99 -8.20 -12.95 -2.46
N LEU A 100 -7.89 -11.70 -2.82
CA LEU A 100 -8.65 -10.59 -2.28
C LEU A 100 -10.07 -10.58 -2.83
N ALA A 101 -10.24 -10.95 -4.09
CA ALA A 101 -11.56 -11.02 -4.68
C ALA A 101 -12.38 -12.13 -4.03
N LEU A 102 -11.74 -13.28 -3.78
CA LEU A 102 -12.47 -14.41 -3.24
C LEU A 102 -12.99 -14.17 -1.83
N VAL A 103 -12.30 -13.36 -1.06
CA VAL A 103 -12.77 -13.05 0.28
C VAL A 103 -13.52 -11.72 0.33
N GLY A 104 -13.78 -11.11 -0.83
CA GLY A 104 -14.61 -9.92 -0.89
C GLY A 104 -13.94 -8.65 -0.39
N LEU A 105 -12.62 -8.58 -0.49
CA LEU A 105 -11.91 -7.44 0.06
C LEU A 105 -11.42 -6.44 -0.96
N LEU A 106 -11.63 -6.66 -2.26
CA LEU A 106 -11.12 -5.71 -3.24
C LEU A 106 -11.70 -4.31 -3.03
N ASP A 107 -12.93 -4.22 -2.56
CA ASP A 107 -13.54 -2.93 -2.36
C ASP A 107 -13.15 -2.28 -1.06
N ARG A 108 -12.43 -2.98 -0.20
CA ARG A 108 -12.03 -2.43 1.08
C ARG A 108 -10.76 -1.62 1.00
N PHE A 109 -10.04 -1.69 -0.10
CA PHE A 109 -8.76 -1.04 -0.23
C PHE A 109 -8.78 -0.03 -1.36
N ASP A 110 -7.98 1.03 -1.23
CA ASP A 110 -7.75 1.94 -2.34
C ASP A 110 -6.72 1.31 -3.25
N ILE A 111 -7.13 0.85 -4.40
CA ILE A 111 -6.26 0.17 -5.33
C ILE A 111 -5.98 1.09 -6.50
N ALA A 112 -4.73 1.47 -6.68
CA ALA A 112 -4.33 2.35 -7.76
C ALA A 112 -3.90 1.52 -8.96
N LEU A 113 -4.13 2.05 -10.16
CA LEU A 113 -3.80 1.32 -11.35
C LEU A 113 -2.30 1.25 -11.57
N ASP A 114 -1.61 2.32 -11.36
CA ASP A 114 -0.17 2.27 -11.48
C ASP A 114 0.45 3.38 -10.63
N ARG A 115 1.79 3.23 -10.46
CA ARG A 115 2.51 4.09 -9.60
C ARG A 115 2.56 5.48 -10.14
N GLU A 116 2.72 5.65 -11.44
CA GLU A 116 2.81 6.95 -12.00
C GLU A 116 1.53 7.72 -11.83
N ALA A 117 0.41 7.11 -12.02
CA ALA A 117 -0.87 7.77 -11.85
C ALA A 117 -1.02 8.20 -10.39
N LEU A 118 -0.63 7.35 -9.46
CA LEU A 118 -0.74 7.67 -8.06
C LEU A 118 0.18 8.82 -7.70
N LEU A 119 1.41 8.79 -8.15
CA LEU A 119 2.36 9.83 -7.81
C LEU A 119 2.02 11.14 -8.49
N ALA A 120 1.45 11.07 -9.69
CA ALA A 120 1.10 12.29 -10.39
C ALA A 120 0.02 13.07 -9.67
N THR A 121 -0.88 12.39 -8.97
CA THR A 121 -1.92 13.11 -8.31
C THR A 121 -1.45 13.73 -7.02
N ARG A 122 -0.19 13.50 -6.63
CA ARG A 122 0.29 14.11 -5.43
C ARG A 122 0.81 15.47 -5.68
N ARG A 123 0.74 16.03 -6.84
CA ARG A 123 1.26 17.27 -7.08
C ARG A 123 0.48 18.29 -6.42
N PRO A 124 1.07 19.25 -5.92
CA PRO A 124 0.47 20.25 -5.14
C PRO A 124 -0.63 20.93 -5.80
N ALA A 125 -0.57 21.12 -6.90
CA ALA A 125 -1.52 21.88 -7.47
C ALA A 125 -2.80 21.28 -7.49
N GLU A 126 -2.89 20.18 -7.20
CA GLU A 126 -3.99 19.56 -7.33
C GLU A 126 -4.87 19.83 -6.49
N ALA A 127 -5.55 20.22 -6.49
CA ALA A 127 -6.30 20.62 -5.72
C ALA A 127 -7.15 19.82 -5.35
N PRO A 128 -7.85 19.95 -4.79
CA PRO A 128 -8.59 19.26 -4.20
C PRO A 128 -9.59 18.78 -4.91
N HIS A 129 -10.03 18.18 -5.00
CA HIS A 129 -10.89 17.78 -5.65
C HIS A 129 -11.82 17.39 -5.08
N PRO A 130 -12.46 17.57 -5.14
CA PRO A 130 -13.41 17.54 -4.63
C PRO A 130 -13.97 16.33 -4.70
N ALA A 131 -14.42 15.94 -5.11
CA ALA A 131 -14.98 14.95 -5.11
C ALA A 131 -14.50 13.88 -4.90
N ARG A 132 -14.24 13.64 -4.67
CA ARG A 132 -13.73 12.76 -4.48
C ARG A 132 -14.45 11.88 -4.21
N HIS A 133 -15.02 11.39 -4.27
CA HIS A 133 -15.57 10.58 -4.05
C HIS A 133 -16.18 10.12 -4.84
N ALA A 134 -16.22 10.10 -5.39
CA ALA A 134 -16.91 9.77 -6.06
C ALA A 134 -16.39 8.97 -6.86
N ALA A 135 -15.91 9.07 -7.22
CA ALA A 135 -15.32 8.53 -8.02
C ALA A 135 -14.59 7.74 -7.64
N PRO A 136 -14.58 7.10 -7.63
CA PRO A 136 -13.93 6.31 -7.18
C PRO A 136 -12.81 6.19 -7.31
N PRO A 137 -12.40 6.07 -8.02
CA PRO A 137 -11.14 5.90 -8.00
C PRO A 137 -10.69 7.00 -7.42
N ALA A 138 -11.34 7.71 -6.92
CA ALA A 138 -10.86 8.83 -6.47
C ALA A 138 -10.23 8.77 -5.21
N ALA A 139 -10.27 7.74 -4.50
CA ALA A 139 -9.63 7.75 -3.23
C ALA A 139 -8.20 8.12 -3.28
N TRP A 140 -7.45 7.61 -4.21
CA TRP A 140 -6.04 7.90 -4.22
C TRP A 140 -5.72 9.27 -4.70
N LYS A 141 -6.67 9.96 -5.24
CA LYS A 141 -6.37 11.26 -5.64
C LYS A 141 -6.24 12.13 -4.48
N ARG A 142 -6.74 11.75 -3.37
CA ARG A 142 -6.62 12.59 -2.23
C ARG A 142 -5.26 12.62 -1.67
N LEU A 143 -4.32 11.90 -2.23
CA LEU A 143 -2.99 11.98 -1.78
C LEU A 143 -2.49 13.36 -1.93
N ASP A 144 -3.02 14.09 -2.81
CA ASP A 144 -2.51 15.33 -2.97
C ASP A 144 -2.89 16.23 -1.98
N GLU A 145 -3.89 16.16 -1.40
CA GLU A 145 -4.28 17.04 -0.58
C GLU A 145 -3.57 17.19 0.46
N PRO A 146 -3.34 16.81 0.96
CA PRO A 146 -2.75 17.11 2.02
C PRO A 146 -1.53 17.15 2.02
N THR A 147 -1.11 16.82 1.40
CA THR A 147 0.06 16.83 1.47
C THR A 147 0.37 17.99 1.55
N GLY A 148 -0.37 18.55 1.20
CA GLY A 148 0.06 19.77 1.31
C GLY A 148 0.76 19.53 1.94
#